data_ecce167c77e67a88cd534e6b5634d1c4
#
_entry.id   ecce167c77e67a88cd534e6b5634d1c4
#
_cell.length_a   1.000
_cell.length_b   1.000
_cell.length_c   1.000
_cell.angle_alpha   90.00
_cell.angle_beta   90.00
_cell.angle_gamma   90.00
#
_symmetry.space_group_name_H-M   'P 1'
#
loop_
_entity.id
_entity.type
_entity.pdbx_description
1 polymer ?
#
loop_
_entity_poly.entity_id
_entity_poly.type
_entity_poly.pdbx_seq_one_letter_code
_entity_poly.pdbx_strand_id
1 'polypeptide(L)'
;MGHRRLNKKMVVDALNKTKGAVYLAAKSLECSHTAIYNYIAKYPDIAELKEYYDEEVSDIAVLKLRDSVIKAEPWAIKYQLSTKGKSRGYVERQEVTGADGGAVLVKWDDENND
;
A
#
# COMPACT_ATOMS: atom_id res chain seq x y z
N MET A 1 -1.26 34.82 -5.91
CA MET A 1 -1.57 34.41 -4.98
C MET A 1 -0.65 34.01 -4.16
N GLY A 2 -0.51 34.27 -3.31
CA GLY A 2 0.49 33.96 -2.50
C GLY A 2 0.44 32.60 -2.05
N HIS A 3 1.55 32.09 -1.78
CA HIS A 3 1.61 30.83 -1.24
C HIS A 3 1.35 30.96 0.22
N ARG A 4 0.53 30.05 0.74
CA ARG A 4 0.33 29.98 2.11
C ARG A 4 1.54 29.43 2.72
N ARG A 5 2.04 30.01 3.77
CA ARG A 5 3.18 29.49 4.42
C ARG A 5 2.78 28.28 5.21
N LEU A 6 3.43 27.17 4.97
CA LEU A 6 3.13 25.97 5.69
C LEU A 6 3.60 26.05 7.12
N ASN A 7 2.87 25.42 8.02
CA ASN A 7 3.34 25.22 9.38
C ASN A 7 2.94 23.83 9.83
N LYS A 8 3.44 23.46 10.98
CA LYS A 8 3.24 22.11 11.49
C LYS A 8 1.77 21.78 11.66
N LYS A 9 1.00 22.73 12.20
CA LYS A 9 -0.41 22.48 12.45
C LYS A 9 -1.16 22.20 11.14
N MET A 10 -0.86 22.94 10.10
CA MET A 10 -1.51 22.74 8.81
C MET A 10 -1.23 21.36 8.26
N VAL A 11 0.01 20.91 8.40
CA VAL A 11 0.38 19.59 7.90
C VAL A 11 -0.31 18.49 8.71
N VAL A 12 -0.34 18.63 10.03
CA VAL A 12 -1.01 17.67 10.89
C VAL A 12 -2.49 17.59 10.55
N ASP A 13 -3.13 18.74 10.41
CA ASP A 13 -4.55 18.77 10.10
C ASP A 13 -4.84 18.12 8.76
N ALA A 14 -3.99 18.38 7.77
CA ALA A 14 -4.20 17.79 6.45
C ALA A 14 -3.99 16.29 6.47
N LEU A 15 -3.00 15.81 7.22
CA LEU A 15 -2.78 14.38 7.33
C LEU A 15 -3.94 13.70 8.06
N ASN A 16 -4.47 14.34 9.08
CA ASN A 16 -5.64 13.80 9.77
C ASN A 16 -6.83 13.71 8.84
N LYS A 17 -7.05 14.76 8.03
CA LYS A 17 -8.16 14.76 7.13
C LYS A 17 -8.06 13.70 6.05
N THR A 18 -6.87 13.44 5.56
CA THR A 18 -6.67 12.52 4.45
C THR A 18 -6.22 11.13 4.91
N LYS A 19 -6.18 10.92 6.23
CA LYS A 19 -5.77 9.63 6.78
C LYS A 19 -4.38 9.23 6.32
N GLY A 20 -3.47 10.19 6.35
CA GLY A 20 -2.08 9.93 6.02
C GLY A 20 -1.75 9.90 4.54
N ALA A 21 -2.70 10.24 3.67
CA ALA A 21 -2.44 10.24 2.24
C ALA A 21 -1.69 11.49 1.86
N VAL A 22 -0.37 11.37 1.69
CA VAL A 22 0.51 12.53 1.53
C VAL A 22 0.15 13.35 0.29
N TYR A 23 -0.11 12.69 -0.84
CA TYR A 23 -0.41 13.45 -2.05
C TYR A 23 -1.72 14.23 -1.92
N LEU A 24 -2.71 13.64 -1.27
CA LEU A 24 -3.96 14.34 -1.06
C LEU A 24 -3.80 15.48 -0.07
N ALA A 25 -2.99 15.27 0.96
CA ALA A 25 -2.71 16.33 1.91
C ALA A 25 -2.02 17.49 1.23
N ALA A 26 -1.04 17.19 0.39
CA ALA A 26 -0.33 18.22 -0.33
C ALA A 26 -1.28 18.99 -1.26
N LYS A 27 -2.15 18.27 -1.93
CA LYS A 27 -3.11 18.91 -2.81
C LYS A 27 -4.03 19.86 -2.04
N SER A 28 -4.48 19.43 -0.88
CA SER A 28 -5.37 20.27 -0.09
C SER A 28 -4.68 21.51 0.44
N LEU A 29 -3.38 21.46 0.66
CA LEU A 29 -2.61 22.60 1.12
C LEU A 29 -1.97 23.38 0.00
N GLU A 30 -2.17 22.93 -1.25
CA GLU A 30 -1.62 23.58 -2.42
C GLU A 30 -0.10 23.66 -2.34
N CYS A 31 0.52 22.56 -1.92
CA CYS A 31 1.97 22.48 -1.88
C CYS A 31 2.41 21.17 -2.50
N SER A 32 3.71 20.96 -2.59
CA SER A 32 4.23 19.74 -3.19
C SER A 32 4.22 18.63 -2.14
N HIS A 33 4.17 17.39 -2.61
CA HIS A 33 4.28 16.27 -1.69
C HIS A 33 5.64 16.23 -1.01
N THR A 34 6.67 16.77 -1.69
CA THR A 34 7.99 16.86 -1.08
C THR A 34 7.97 17.71 0.17
N ALA A 35 7.20 18.81 0.15
CA ALA A 35 7.08 19.66 1.32
C ALA A 35 6.50 18.89 2.51
N ILE A 36 5.51 18.04 2.24
CA ILE A 36 4.93 17.24 3.31
C ILE A 36 5.95 16.23 3.84
N TYR A 37 6.67 15.56 2.93
CA TYR A 37 7.68 14.60 3.35
C TYR A 37 8.78 15.27 4.16
N ASN A 38 9.11 16.52 3.86
CA ASN A 38 10.10 17.25 4.64
C ASN A 38 9.63 17.44 6.08
N TYR A 39 8.34 17.72 6.27
CA TYR A 39 7.79 17.84 7.62
C TYR A 39 7.80 16.49 8.33
N ILE A 40 7.50 15.42 7.62
CA ILE A 40 7.54 14.08 8.21
C ILE A 40 8.96 13.75 8.66
N ALA A 41 9.95 14.12 7.85
CA ALA A 41 11.34 13.84 8.20
C ALA A 41 11.81 14.69 9.38
N LYS A 42 11.26 15.89 9.47
CA LYS A 42 11.75 16.82 10.49
C LYS A 42 11.10 16.60 11.85
N TYR A 43 9.83 16.22 11.88
CA TYR A 43 9.09 16.11 13.12
C TYR A 43 8.72 14.67 13.43
N PRO A 44 9.29 14.08 14.47
CA PRO A 44 8.99 12.68 14.80
C PRO A 44 7.52 12.42 15.09
N ASP A 45 6.82 13.38 15.68
CA ASP A 45 5.40 13.18 15.97
C ASP A 45 4.57 13.14 14.68
N ILE A 46 4.99 13.87 13.65
CA ILE A 46 4.31 13.78 12.37
C ILE A 46 4.61 12.43 11.71
N ALA A 47 5.85 11.97 11.85
CA ALA A 47 6.21 10.65 11.32
C ALA A 47 5.38 9.56 11.99
N GLU A 48 5.18 9.66 13.29
CA GLU A 48 4.35 8.69 14.01
C GLU A 48 2.90 8.75 13.55
N LEU A 49 2.40 9.94 13.31
CA LEU A 49 1.04 10.10 12.85
C LEU A 49 0.86 9.45 11.48
N LYS A 50 1.81 9.67 10.60
CA LYS A 50 1.78 9.06 9.27
C LYS A 50 1.78 7.54 9.38
N GLU A 51 2.65 7.02 10.21
CA GLU A 51 2.73 5.58 10.40
C GLU A 51 1.44 5.02 10.98
N TYR A 52 0.86 5.72 11.93
CA TYR A 52 -0.40 5.30 12.51
C TYR A 52 -1.49 5.13 11.44
N TYR A 53 -1.58 6.11 10.55
CA TYR A 53 -2.60 6.04 9.51
C TYR A 53 -2.28 4.96 8.49
N ASP A 54 -0.99 4.80 8.15
CA ASP A 54 -0.63 3.75 7.20
C ASP A 54 -1.00 2.38 7.75
N GLU A 55 -0.80 2.17 9.04
CA GLU A 55 -1.17 0.90 9.65
C GLU A 55 -2.67 0.74 9.73
N GLU A 56 -3.38 1.80 10.05
CA GLU A 56 -4.82 1.75 10.12
C GLU A 56 -5.43 1.38 8.76
N VAL A 57 -4.93 2.03 7.71
CA VAL A 57 -5.43 1.75 6.37
C VAL A 57 -5.11 0.32 5.95
N SER A 58 -3.92 -0.16 6.31
CA SER A 58 -3.55 -1.53 6.01
C SER A 58 -4.46 -2.52 6.73
N ASP A 59 -4.78 -2.24 7.98
CA ASP A 59 -5.69 -3.10 8.74
C ASP A 59 -7.08 -3.12 8.12
N ILE A 60 -7.55 -1.97 7.66
CA ILE A 60 -8.85 -1.90 7.00
C ILE A 60 -8.81 -2.71 5.71
N ALA A 61 -7.72 -2.62 4.96
CA ALA A 61 -7.59 -3.39 3.72
C ALA A 61 -7.62 -4.88 4.00
N VAL A 62 -6.94 -5.32 5.05
CA VAL A 62 -6.95 -6.73 5.45
C VAL A 62 -8.37 -7.16 5.79
N LEU A 63 -9.08 -6.32 6.53
CA LEU A 63 -10.44 -6.65 6.93
C LEU A 63 -11.35 -6.79 5.72
N LYS A 64 -11.22 -5.87 4.76
CA LYS A 64 -12.04 -5.93 3.54
C LYS A 64 -11.68 -7.14 2.69
N LEU A 65 -10.41 -7.49 2.63
CA LEU A 65 -10.00 -8.67 1.91
C LEU A 65 -10.62 -9.93 2.55
N ARG A 66 -10.60 -10.00 3.86
CA ARG A 66 -11.20 -11.13 4.57
C ARG A 66 -12.67 -11.26 4.26
N ASP A 67 -13.38 -10.13 4.22
CA ASP A 67 -14.78 -10.13 3.85
C ASP A 67 -14.98 -10.71 2.47
N SER A 68 -14.16 -10.31 1.52
CA SER A 68 -14.29 -10.80 0.15
C SER A 68 -13.98 -12.28 0.05
N VAL A 69 -13.02 -12.77 0.84
CA VAL A 69 -12.72 -14.19 0.88
C VAL A 69 -13.91 -14.96 1.44
N ILE A 70 -14.50 -14.45 2.54
CA ILE A 70 -15.65 -15.10 3.15
C ILE A 70 -16.83 -15.14 2.19
N LYS A 71 -16.98 -14.12 1.37
CA LYS A 71 -18.01 -14.09 0.35
C LYS A 71 -17.66 -14.94 -0.87
N ALA A 72 -16.53 -15.62 -0.82
CA ALA A 72 -16.09 -16.54 -1.85
C ALA A 72 -15.85 -15.87 -3.21
N GLU A 73 -15.35 -14.65 -3.18
CA GLU A 73 -14.97 -13.97 -4.42
C GLU A 73 -13.68 -14.55 -4.95
N PRO A 74 -13.67 -15.06 -6.18
CA PRO A 74 -12.50 -15.79 -6.68
C PRO A 74 -11.21 -14.98 -6.66
N TRP A 75 -11.28 -13.70 -7.00
CA TRP A 75 -10.08 -12.88 -7.01
C TRP A 75 -9.48 -12.76 -5.61
N ALA A 76 -10.33 -12.69 -4.59
CA ALA A 76 -9.87 -12.50 -3.23
C ALA A 76 -9.24 -13.79 -2.70
N ILE A 77 -9.84 -14.92 -3.03
CA ILE A 77 -9.30 -16.20 -2.62
C ILE A 77 -7.93 -16.41 -3.26
N LYS A 78 -7.84 -16.11 -4.56
CA LYS A 78 -6.59 -16.26 -5.27
C LYS A 78 -5.52 -15.34 -4.68
N TYR A 79 -5.88 -14.10 -4.40
CA TYR A 79 -4.95 -13.14 -3.84
C TYR A 79 -4.47 -13.59 -2.46
N GLN A 80 -5.39 -14.06 -1.63
CA GLN A 80 -5.03 -14.50 -0.29
C GLN A 80 -4.06 -15.68 -0.35
N LEU A 81 -4.33 -16.65 -1.22
CA LEU A 81 -3.47 -17.82 -1.30
C LEU A 81 -2.12 -17.50 -1.89
N SER A 82 -2.08 -16.61 -2.90
CA SER A 82 -0.80 -16.30 -3.53
C SER A 82 0.08 -15.40 -2.67
N THR A 83 -0.50 -14.69 -1.71
CA THR A 83 0.30 -13.83 -0.85
C THR A 83 0.49 -14.45 0.53
N LYS A 84 -0.58 -14.69 1.24
CA LYS A 84 -0.50 -15.18 2.61
C LYS A 84 -0.41 -16.69 2.71
N GLY A 85 -0.83 -17.37 1.66
CA GLY A 85 -0.80 -18.83 1.67
C GLY A 85 0.53 -19.42 1.28
N LYS A 86 1.52 -18.60 0.96
CA LYS A 86 2.81 -19.09 0.52
C LYS A 86 3.46 -19.99 1.58
N SER A 87 3.36 -19.61 2.81
CA SER A 87 3.96 -20.39 3.89
C SER A 87 3.30 -21.76 4.03
N ARG A 88 2.15 -21.95 3.42
CA ARG A 88 1.47 -23.23 3.42
C ARG A 88 1.65 -23.98 2.12
N GLY A 89 2.53 -23.49 1.26
CA GLY A 89 2.83 -24.18 0.02
C GLY A 89 2.01 -23.77 -1.18
N TYR A 90 1.16 -22.76 -1.04
CA TYR A 90 0.38 -22.31 -2.19
C TYR A 90 1.23 -21.36 -3.02
N VAL A 91 1.43 -21.72 -4.27
CA VAL A 91 2.23 -20.92 -5.18
C VAL A 91 1.47 -20.81 -6.48
N GLU A 92 1.36 -19.59 -6.98
CA GLU A 92 0.72 -19.37 -8.25
C GLU A 92 1.71 -19.66 -9.35
N ARG A 93 1.31 -20.48 -10.32
CA ARG A 93 2.18 -20.85 -11.40
C ARG A 93 1.53 -20.55 -12.71
N GLN A 94 2.38 -20.26 -13.70
CA GLN A 94 1.90 -19.98 -15.02
C GLN A 94 2.72 -20.80 -15.98
N GLU A 95 2.07 -21.52 -16.89
CA GLU A 95 2.75 -22.34 -17.87
C GLU A 95 2.62 -21.68 -19.22
N VAL A 96 3.75 -21.47 -19.87
CA VAL A 96 3.77 -20.86 -21.18
C VAL A 96 4.53 -21.78 -22.12
N THR A 97 4.06 -21.90 -23.34
CA THR A 97 4.74 -22.73 -24.35
C THR A 97 6.05 -22.05 -24.73
N GLY A 98 7.13 -22.78 -24.66
CA GLY A 98 8.43 -22.26 -25.05
C GLY A 98 8.62 -22.26 -26.56
N ALA A 99 9.79 -21.77 -26.98
CA ALA A 99 10.06 -21.54 -28.39
C ALA A 99 10.04 -22.83 -29.18
N ASP A 100 10.43 -23.94 -28.57
CA ASP A 100 10.44 -25.23 -29.27
C ASP A 100 9.18 -26.02 -28.95
N GLY A 101 8.16 -25.41 -28.45
CA GLY A 101 6.94 -26.09 -28.14
C GLY A 101 6.84 -26.63 -26.73
N GLY A 102 7.93 -26.58 -25.99
CA GLY A 102 7.91 -27.02 -24.61
C GLY A 102 7.26 -26.02 -23.67
N ALA A 103 6.87 -26.51 -22.54
CA ALA A 103 6.25 -25.64 -21.55
C ALA A 103 7.31 -24.94 -20.73
N VAL A 104 7.06 -23.66 -20.45
CA VAL A 104 7.93 -22.90 -19.59
C VAL A 104 7.14 -22.62 -18.31
N LEU A 105 7.75 -23.01 -17.17
CA LEU A 105 7.07 -22.84 -15.93
C LEU A 105 7.54 -21.57 -15.26
N VAL A 106 6.63 -20.67 -14.95
CA VAL A 106 6.95 -19.40 -14.32
C VAL A 106 6.36 -19.39 -12.92
N LYS A 107 7.25 -19.20 -11.92
CA LYS A 107 6.79 -19.13 -10.58
C LYS A 107 6.48 -17.72 -10.23
N TRP A 108 5.36 -17.48 -9.59
CA TRP A 108 4.95 -16.15 -9.23
C TRP A 108 5.67 -15.71 -8.00
N ASP A 109 6.35 -14.73 -8.09
CA ASP A 109 7.01 -14.12 -7.04
C ASP A 109 7.86 -14.82 -6.27
N ASP A 110 8.53 -15.43 -6.60
CA ASP A 110 9.22 -16.13 -5.83
C ASP A 110 10.42 -15.72 -5.55
N GLU A 111 10.91 -15.22 -6.16
CA GLU A 111 12.04 -15.05 -6.00
C GLU A 111 12.56 -14.61 -4.94
N ASN A 112 12.44 -13.95 -4.59
CA ASN A 112 13.01 -13.43 -3.61
C ASN A 112 12.91 -14.00 -2.51
N ASN A 113 12.53 -14.77 -2.43
CA ASN A 113 12.31 -15.25 -1.33
C ASN A 113 13.19 -16.06 -1.05
N ASP A 114 13.81 -16.12 -1.19
CA ASP A 114 14.59 -16.95 -0.83
C ASP A 114 14.87 -17.09 0.06
#